data_7e632ee0c7de4cce8e06b6d9321bb323
#
_entry.id   7e632ee0c7de4cce8e06b6d9321bb323
#
_cell.length_a   1.000
_cell.length_b   1.000
_cell.length_c   1.000
_cell.angle_alpha   90.00
_cell.angle_beta   90.00
_cell.angle_gamma   90.00
#
_symmetry.space_group_name_H-M   'P 1'
#
loop_
_entity.id
_entity.type
_entity.pdbx_description
1 polymer ?
#
loop_
_entity_poly.entity_id
_entity_poly.type
_entity_poly.pdbx_seq_one_letter_code
_entity_poly.pdbx_strand_id
1 'polypeptide(L)'
;MKLYSGPLSMFGAKAEIALHEKGIPFELEMVPFEMKTLYEPKHPEVLRVNPKRQVPVLIDGDLEIFDSTQIFEYLETLKRDPALWPSEPKARARARLLEHKSDEVYFPHIIRLMSDPKAPGAHDAAARFYEEMERTLGNGEWLAGPYTYADIAFYIAQLFGERMGAPIPVSHAKVHAWRDRTSARPAVQKVAGAMGRWLLSIGRKLPPFMGRLGVPA
;
A
#
# COMPACT_ATOMS: atom_id res chain seq x y z
N MET A 1 -10.27 10.62 15.48
CA MET A 1 -9.22 9.68 14.98
C MET A 1 -8.19 10.46 14.19
N LYS A 2 -6.90 10.22 14.39
CA LYS A 2 -5.81 10.89 13.67
C LYS A 2 -4.82 9.85 13.13
N LEU A 3 -4.49 9.93 11.84
CA LEU A 3 -3.50 9.07 11.18
C LEU A 3 -2.23 9.88 10.90
N TYR A 4 -1.10 9.42 11.40
CA TYR A 4 0.22 9.89 11.00
C TYR A 4 0.75 9.02 9.86
N SER A 5 1.01 9.64 8.74
CA SER A 5 1.49 8.98 7.52
C SER A 5 2.63 9.81 6.89
N GLY A 6 3.11 9.40 5.75
CA GLY A 6 4.14 10.14 5.04
C GLY A 6 3.95 10.08 3.52
N PRO A 7 4.43 11.08 2.78
CA PRO A 7 4.13 11.25 1.36
C PRO A 7 4.61 10.09 0.48
N LEU A 8 5.60 9.34 0.93
CA LEU A 8 6.09 8.10 0.27
C LEU A 8 6.12 6.93 1.26
N SER A 9 5.13 6.80 2.12
CA SER A 9 4.99 5.65 2.98
C SER A 9 4.07 4.60 2.34
N MET A 10 4.59 3.43 2.01
CA MET A 10 3.78 2.31 1.55
C MET A 10 2.74 1.93 2.61
N PHE A 11 3.18 1.69 3.84
CA PHE A 11 2.32 1.24 4.94
C PHE A 11 1.34 2.33 5.40
N GLY A 12 1.77 3.61 5.37
CA GLY A 12 0.88 4.74 5.65
C GLY A 12 -0.22 4.89 4.59
N ALA A 13 0.13 4.77 3.31
CA ALA A 13 -0.83 4.82 2.21
C ALA A 13 -1.88 3.69 2.28
N LYS A 14 -1.48 2.47 2.69
CA LYS A 14 -2.40 1.35 2.93
C LYS A 14 -3.46 1.72 3.96
N ALA A 15 -3.04 2.23 5.12
CA ALA A 15 -3.94 2.63 6.20
C ALA A 15 -4.86 3.78 5.77
N GLU A 16 -4.34 4.76 5.04
CA GLU A 16 -5.11 5.89 4.52
C GLU A 16 -6.18 5.44 3.51
N ILE A 17 -5.83 4.57 2.55
CA ILE A 17 -6.80 3.98 1.61
C ILE A 17 -7.88 3.23 2.37
N ALA A 18 -7.53 2.41 3.36
CA ALA A 18 -8.48 1.65 4.15
C ALA A 18 -9.49 2.53 4.89
N LEU A 19 -9.05 3.62 5.49
CA LEU A 19 -9.92 4.62 6.14
C LEU A 19 -10.91 5.23 5.15
N HIS A 20 -10.43 5.61 3.95
CA HIS A 20 -11.29 6.15 2.90
C HIS A 20 -12.28 5.11 2.35
N GLU A 21 -11.85 3.87 2.11
CA GLU A 21 -12.73 2.78 1.65
C GLU A 21 -13.84 2.50 2.65
N LYS A 22 -13.53 2.57 3.91
CA LYS A 22 -14.52 2.41 4.99
C LYS A 22 -15.37 3.65 5.25
N GLY A 23 -15.04 4.78 4.64
CA GLY A 23 -15.74 6.04 4.91
C GLY A 23 -15.68 6.43 6.39
N ILE A 24 -14.54 6.20 7.04
CA ILE A 24 -14.29 6.60 8.43
C ILE A 24 -13.63 7.98 8.40
N PRO A 25 -14.20 8.99 9.08
CA PRO A 25 -13.60 10.30 9.16
C PRO A 25 -12.32 10.29 10.01
N PHE A 26 -11.28 10.96 9.54
CA PHE A 26 -10.00 11.07 10.24
C PHE A 26 -9.27 12.36 9.88
N GLU A 27 -8.42 12.81 10.76
CA GLU A 27 -7.40 13.84 10.51
C GLU A 27 -6.14 13.16 9.99
N LEU A 28 -5.58 13.67 8.90
CA LEU A 28 -4.32 13.18 8.32
C LEU A 28 -3.19 14.12 8.68
N GLU A 29 -2.18 13.60 9.36
CA GLU A 29 -0.91 14.30 9.62
C GLU A 29 0.17 13.67 8.74
N MET A 30 0.60 14.41 7.70
CA MET A 30 1.74 14.03 6.89
C MET A 30 3.04 14.43 7.60
N VAL A 31 3.79 13.42 8.08
CA VAL A 31 5.07 13.68 8.74
C VAL A 31 6.10 14.20 7.73
N PRO A 32 7.05 15.06 8.16
CA PRO A 32 8.09 15.60 7.28
C PRO A 32 8.89 14.51 6.57
N PHE A 33 9.14 14.71 5.29
CA PHE A 33 9.91 13.79 4.46
C PHE A 33 10.71 14.54 3.41
N GLU A 34 11.99 14.21 3.29
CA GLU A 34 12.87 14.66 2.23
C GLU A 34 13.61 13.47 1.62
N MET A 35 13.90 13.51 0.31
CA MET A 35 14.59 12.40 -0.37
C MET A 35 15.97 12.10 0.17
N LYS A 36 16.67 13.08 0.76
CA LYS A 36 18.02 12.93 1.31
C LYS A 36 18.02 12.34 2.71
N THR A 37 17.13 12.83 3.56
CA THR A 37 17.05 12.46 4.98
C THR A 37 15.94 11.46 5.28
N LEU A 38 15.09 11.18 4.27
CA LEU A 38 13.88 10.39 4.38
C LEU A 38 12.94 10.99 5.44
N TYR A 39 12.65 10.24 6.51
CA TYR A 39 11.81 10.67 7.62
C TYR A 39 12.62 11.15 8.83
N GLU A 40 13.79 11.75 8.63
CA GLU A 40 14.60 12.33 9.72
C GLU A 40 14.58 13.86 9.68
N PRO A 41 14.39 14.55 10.84
CA PRO A 41 14.11 13.97 12.16
C PRO A 41 12.73 13.34 12.23
N LYS A 42 12.60 12.26 13.00
CA LYS A 42 11.31 11.57 13.19
C LYS A 42 10.31 12.46 13.91
N HIS A 43 9.05 12.34 13.52
CA HIS A 43 7.95 13.03 14.20
C HIS A 43 7.82 12.57 15.65
N PRO A 44 7.66 13.50 16.64
CA PRO A 44 7.60 13.16 18.07
C PRO A 44 6.56 12.09 18.41
N GLU A 45 5.33 12.19 17.88
CA GLU A 45 4.28 11.20 18.12
C GLU A 45 4.61 9.83 17.55
N VAL A 46 5.28 9.77 16.39
CA VAL A 46 5.74 8.50 15.82
C VAL A 46 6.80 7.84 16.71
N LEU A 47 7.70 8.65 17.29
CA LEU A 47 8.70 8.16 18.26
C LEU A 47 8.07 7.65 19.56
N ARG A 48 7.04 8.36 20.03
CA ARG A 48 6.34 8.03 21.28
C ARG A 48 5.54 6.73 21.17
N VAL A 49 4.81 6.55 20.07
CA VAL A 49 3.85 5.46 19.91
C VAL A 49 4.48 4.22 19.30
N ASN A 50 5.35 4.37 18.29
CA ASN A 50 5.87 3.24 17.53
C ASN A 50 7.35 2.95 17.86
N PRO A 51 7.64 1.83 18.56
CA PRO A 51 9.04 1.46 18.87
C PRO A 51 9.89 1.19 17.62
N LYS A 52 9.26 0.87 16.46
CA LYS A 52 9.96 0.77 15.15
C LYS A 52 10.29 2.14 14.56
N ARG A 53 9.79 3.25 15.16
CA ARG A 53 10.03 4.63 14.71
C ARG A 53 9.59 4.88 13.27
N GLN A 54 8.49 4.29 12.86
CA GLN A 54 7.95 4.29 11.50
C GLN A 54 6.47 4.65 11.47
N VAL A 55 6.03 5.28 10.39
CA VAL A 55 4.62 5.44 10.05
C VAL A 55 4.09 4.15 9.39
N PRO A 56 2.77 3.84 9.48
CA PRO A 56 1.73 4.65 10.11
C PRO A 56 1.67 4.54 11.63
N VAL A 57 1.08 5.56 12.24
CA VAL A 57 0.56 5.55 13.60
C VAL A 57 -0.87 6.06 13.56
N LEU A 58 -1.80 5.37 14.20
CA LEU A 58 -3.19 5.78 14.36
C LEU A 58 -3.48 6.05 15.83
N ILE A 59 -4.10 7.21 16.12
CA ILE A 59 -4.55 7.58 17.45
C ILE A 59 -6.06 7.81 17.41
N ASP A 60 -6.81 7.10 18.27
CA ASP A 60 -8.25 7.23 18.40
C ASP A 60 -8.66 7.32 19.88
N GLY A 61 -8.80 8.55 20.38
CA GLY A 61 -8.96 8.81 21.81
C GLY A 61 -7.72 8.39 22.59
N ASP A 62 -7.87 7.42 23.49
CA ASP A 62 -6.81 6.83 24.30
C ASP A 62 -6.14 5.60 23.63
N LEU A 63 -6.68 5.14 22.50
CA LEU A 63 -6.12 4.02 21.76
C LEU A 63 -5.03 4.49 20.79
N GLU A 64 -3.86 3.89 20.91
CA GLU A 64 -2.69 4.15 20.07
C GLU A 64 -2.26 2.87 19.33
N ILE A 65 -2.28 2.89 18.00
CA ILE A 65 -1.99 1.72 17.18
C ILE A 65 -0.87 2.06 16.19
N PHE A 66 0.11 1.19 16.07
CA PHE A 66 1.06 1.18 14.97
C PHE A 66 0.99 -0.14 14.22
N ASP A 67 1.63 -0.20 13.04
CA ASP A 67 1.55 -1.28 12.07
C ASP A 67 0.23 -1.27 11.26
N SER A 68 0.36 -1.27 9.92
CA SER A 68 -0.79 -1.12 9.02
C SER A 68 -1.76 -2.29 9.11
N THR A 69 -1.28 -3.51 9.37
CA THR A 69 -2.15 -4.70 9.51
C THR A 69 -2.97 -4.62 10.81
N GLN A 70 -2.37 -4.13 11.90
CA GLN A 70 -3.11 -3.91 13.16
C GLN A 70 -4.16 -2.80 12.99
N ILE A 71 -3.84 -1.75 12.25
CA ILE A 71 -4.81 -0.71 11.88
C ILE A 71 -5.96 -1.34 11.08
N PHE A 72 -5.68 -2.19 10.09
CA PHE A 72 -6.74 -2.89 9.32
C PHE A 72 -7.68 -3.70 10.22
N GLU A 73 -7.16 -4.46 11.18
CA GLU A 73 -7.97 -5.25 12.11
C GLU A 73 -8.85 -4.35 12.98
N TYR A 74 -8.31 -3.23 13.45
CA TYR A 74 -9.08 -2.26 14.21
C TYR A 74 -10.21 -1.66 13.37
N LEU A 75 -9.93 -1.16 12.16
CA LEU A 75 -10.91 -0.54 11.27
C LEU A 75 -12.01 -1.53 10.86
N GLU A 76 -11.67 -2.80 10.63
CA GLU A 76 -12.64 -3.83 10.29
C GLU A 76 -13.59 -4.13 11.45
N THR A 77 -13.07 -4.08 12.68
CA THR A 77 -13.89 -4.27 13.88
C THR A 77 -14.76 -3.04 14.18
N LEU A 78 -14.19 -1.84 14.00
CA LEU A 78 -14.89 -0.57 14.25
C LEU A 78 -16.05 -0.36 13.29
N LYS A 79 -15.86 -0.67 12.00
CA LYS A 79 -16.88 -0.51 10.97
C LYS A 79 -16.83 -1.68 9.98
N ARG A 80 -17.75 -2.63 10.12
CA ARG A 80 -17.78 -3.84 9.28
C ARG A 80 -18.19 -3.59 7.82
N ASP A 81 -19.01 -2.59 7.56
CA ASP A 81 -19.51 -2.29 6.22
C ASP A 81 -18.89 -1.01 5.66
N PRO A 82 -18.31 -1.04 4.44
CA PRO A 82 -18.05 -2.23 3.63
C PRO A 82 -17.00 -3.16 4.25
N ALA A 83 -17.22 -4.48 4.17
CA ALA A 83 -16.26 -5.47 4.64
C ALA A 83 -15.03 -5.51 3.73
N LEU A 84 -13.83 -5.38 4.32
CA LEU A 84 -12.55 -5.52 3.61
C LEU A 84 -11.78 -6.79 4.03
N TRP A 85 -12.31 -7.54 5.00
CA TRP A 85 -11.96 -8.95 5.23
C TRP A 85 -13.19 -9.84 4.98
N PRO A 86 -13.05 -10.97 4.28
CA PRO A 86 -14.12 -11.96 4.16
C PRO A 86 -14.59 -12.45 5.55
N SER A 87 -15.87 -12.70 5.69
CA SER A 87 -16.44 -13.25 6.93
C SER A 87 -16.20 -14.75 7.10
N GLU A 88 -16.10 -15.49 5.98
CA GLU A 88 -15.81 -16.93 6.01
C GLU A 88 -14.36 -17.16 6.46
N PRO A 89 -14.11 -18.01 7.49
CA PRO A 89 -12.80 -18.13 8.12
C PRO A 89 -11.65 -18.51 7.17
N LYS A 90 -11.87 -19.44 6.24
CA LYS A 90 -10.84 -19.86 5.28
C LYS A 90 -10.54 -18.77 4.23
N ALA A 91 -11.58 -18.08 3.75
CA ALA A 91 -11.41 -16.97 2.82
C ALA A 91 -10.69 -15.81 3.50
N ARG A 92 -11.04 -15.49 4.76
CA ARG A 92 -10.35 -14.49 5.58
C ARG A 92 -8.88 -14.84 5.78
N ALA A 93 -8.58 -16.10 6.12
CA ALA A 93 -7.20 -16.56 6.30
C ALA A 93 -6.38 -16.42 5.01
N ARG A 94 -6.97 -16.76 3.85
CA ARG A 94 -6.31 -16.57 2.54
C ARG A 94 -6.05 -15.09 2.24
N ALA A 95 -7.04 -14.21 2.46
CA ALA A 95 -6.88 -12.77 2.24
C ALA A 95 -5.76 -12.18 3.14
N ARG A 96 -5.73 -12.56 4.42
CA ARG A 96 -4.69 -12.13 5.36
C ARG A 96 -3.31 -12.65 4.97
N LEU A 97 -3.23 -13.90 4.48
CA LEU A 97 -1.97 -14.45 3.98
C LEU A 97 -1.46 -13.71 2.74
N LEU A 98 -2.36 -13.31 1.83
CA LEU A 98 -1.98 -12.53 0.65
C LEU A 98 -1.50 -11.12 1.04
N GLU A 99 -2.18 -10.47 1.99
CA GLU A 99 -1.73 -9.19 2.54
C GLU A 99 -0.34 -9.33 3.17
N HIS A 100 -0.13 -10.33 4.01
CA HIS A 100 1.16 -10.62 4.63
C HIS A 100 2.27 -10.89 3.58
N LYS A 101 1.96 -11.65 2.52
CA LYS A 101 2.92 -11.88 1.43
C LYS A 101 3.30 -10.60 0.69
N SER A 102 2.37 -9.66 0.53
CA SER A 102 2.68 -8.34 -0.04
C SER A 102 3.76 -7.63 0.79
N ASP A 103 3.59 -7.62 2.11
CA ASP A 103 4.43 -6.86 3.03
C ASP A 103 5.77 -7.54 3.35
N GLU A 104 5.74 -8.86 3.61
CA GLU A 104 6.87 -9.57 4.18
C GLU A 104 7.60 -10.46 3.15
N VAL A 105 6.99 -10.73 1.98
CA VAL A 105 7.64 -11.55 0.94
C VAL A 105 8.02 -10.72 -0.28
N TYR A 106 7.11 -9.87 -0.78
CA TYR A 106 7.37 -9.05 -1.97
C TYR A 106 8.12 -7.75 -1.62
N PHE A 107 7.59 -6.94 -0.71
CA PHE A 107 8.10 -5.60 -0.45
C PHE A 107 9.53 -5.53 0.06
N PRO A 108 10.07 -6.48 0.82
CA PRO A 108 11.49 -6.52 1.18
C PRO A 108 12.44 -6.51 -0.02
N HIS A 109 12.06 -7.14 -1.14
CA HIS A 109 12.85 -7.08 -2.37
C HIS A 109 12.80 -5.70 -3.01
N ILE A 110 11.64 -5.01 -2.93
CA ILE A 110 11.51 -3.64 -3.41
C ILE A 110 12.32 -2.67 -2.55
N ILE A 111 12.38 -2.85 -1.23
CA ILE A 111 13.27 -2.09 -0.35
C ILE A 111 14.74 -2.26 -0.75
N ARG A 112 15.16 -3.48 -1.11
CA ARG A 112 16.51 -3.71 -1.61
C ARG A 112 16.78 -2.94 -2.90
N LEU A 113 15.82 -2.89 -3.82
CA LEU A 113 15.93 -2.11 -5.06
C LEU A 113 15.94 -0.60 -4.81
N MET A 114 15.32 -0.10 -3.73
CA MET A 114 15.42 1.30 -3.33
C MET A 114 16.86 1.68 -2.94
N SER A 115 17.58 0.76 -2.32
CA SER A 115 18.96 0.96 -1.87
C SER A 115 19.97 0.67 -2.97
N ASP A 116 19.74 -0.35 -3.77
CA ASP A 116 20.58 -0.77 -4.89
C ASP A 116 19.69 -1.26 -6.06
N PRO A 117 19.56 -0.47 -7.14
CA PRO A 117 18.78 -0.87 -8.32
C PRO A 117 19.23 -2.17 -8.99
N LYS A 118 20.41 -2.67 -8.66
CA LYS A 118 20.99 -3.93 -9.15
C LYS A 118 21.05 -5.02 -8.08
N ALA A 119 20.30 -4.87 -6.98
CA ALA A 119 20.30 -5.83 -5.87
C ALA A 119 20.10 -7.26 -6.37
N PRO A 120 21.06 -8.19 -6.11
CA PRO A 120 21.02 -9.53 -6.66
C PRO A 120 19.73 -10.28 -6.35
N GLY A 121 19.08 -10.84 -7.39
CA GLY A 121 17.85 -11.63 -7.27
C GLY A 121 16.59 -10.87 -6.89
N ALA A 122 16.64 -9.53 -6.68
CA ALA A 122 15.47 -8.75 -6.27
C ALA A 122 14.46 -8.60 -7.40
N HIS A 123 14.91 -8.35 -8.63
CA HIS A 123 14.04 -8.30 -9.82
C HIS A 123 13.39 -9.66 -10.10
N ASP A 124 14.16 -10.75 -10.00
CA ASP A 124 13.63 -12.11 -10.22
C ASP A 124 12.60 -12.48 -9.15
N ALA A 125 12.83 -12.08 -7.90
CA ALA A 125 11.87 -12.30 -6.83
C ALA A 125 10.57 -11.52 -7.07
N ALA A 126 10.66 -10.28 -7.51
CA ALA A 126 9.49 -9.47 -7.88
C ALA A 126 8.72 -10.11 -9.06
N ALA A 127 9.43 -10.57 -10.09
CA ALA A 127 8.82 -11.25 -11.24
C ALA A 127 8.08 -12.53 -10.82
N ARG A 128 8.71 -13.40 -10.01
CA ARG A 128 8.04 -14.61 -9.47
C ARG A 128 6.81 -14.30 -8.66
N PHE A 129 6.81 -13.20 -7.93
CA PHE A 129 5.64 -12.79 -7.16
C PHE A 129 4.50 -12.34 -8.08
N TYR A 130 4.78 -11.63 -9.17
CA TYR A 130 3.78 -11.31 -10.19
C TYR A 130 3.21 -12.55 -10.88
N GLU A 131 4.03 -13.58 -11.15
CA GLU A 131 3.54 -14.87 -11.64
C GLU A 131 2.58 -15.55 -10.65
N GLU A 132 2.89 -15.50 -9.35
CA GLU A 132 2.00 -16.02 -8.30
C GLU A 132 0.67 -15.26 -8.30
N MET A 133 0.69 -13.94 -8.43
CA MET A 133 -0.52 -13.15 -8.51
C MET A 133 -1.36 -13.45 -9.74
N GLU A 134 -0.73 -13.56 -10.91
CA GLU A 134 -1.43 -13.89 -12.16
C GLU A 134 -2.18 -15.22 -12.01
N ARG A 135 -1.56 -16.21 -11.35
CA ARG A 135 -2.22 -17.48 -11.01
C ARG A 135 -3.32 -17.32 -9.97
N THR A 136 -3.08 -16.53 -8.92
CA THR A 136 -4.02 -16.31 -7.81
C THR A 136 -5.30 -15.63 -8.29
N LEU A 137 -5.19 -14.63 -9.16
CA LEU A 137 -6.33 -13.97 -9.78
C LEU A 137 -7.20 -14.98 -10.57
N GLY A 138 -6.61 -15.96 -11.24
CA GLY A 138 -7.37 -16.97 -11.97
C GLY A 138 -8.36 -16.34 -12.96
N ASN A 139 -9.66 -16.55 -12.71
CA ASN A 139 -10.76 -15.88 -13.42
C ASN A 139 -11.45 -14.83 -12.55
N GLY A 140 -10.88 -14.51 -11.38
CA GLY A 140 -11.41 -13.53 -10.44
C GLY A 140 -10.99 -12.11 -10.78
N GLU A 141 -11.73 -11.16 -10.24
CA GLU A 141 -11.40 -9.73 -10.37
C GLU A 141 -10.41 -9.26 -9.29
N TRP A 142 -10.44 -9.90 -8.11
CA TRP A 142 -9.67 -9.53 -6.93
C TRP A 142 -8.90 -10.73 -6.38
N LEU A 143 -7.86 -10.47 -5.58
CA LEU A 143 -6.92 -11.49 -5.10
C LEU A 143 -7.55 -12.55 -4.19
N ALA A 144 -8.56 -12.17 -3.41
CA ALA A 144 -9.17 -13.04 -2.41
C ALA A 144 -10.67 -13.29 -2.63
N GLY A 145 -11.17 -13.13 -3.85
CA GLY A 145 -12.58 -13.21 -4.23
C GLY A 145 -13.24 -11.83 -4.28
N PRO A 146 -13.66 -11.20 -3.17
CA PRO A 146 -14.04 -9.79 -3.14
C PRO A 146 -12.79 -8.89 -3.03
N TYR A 147 -13.00 -7.57 -3.21
CA TYR A 147 -11.97 -6.56 -2.89
C TYR A 147 -11.68 -6.55 -1.39
N THR A 148 -10.40 -6.63 -1.03
CA THR A 148 -9.94 -6.78 0.35
C THR A 148 -8.73 -5.90 0.66
N TYR A 149 -8.31 -5.87 1.93
CA TYR A 149 -7.04 -5.26 2.33
C TYR A 149 -5.83 -5.87 1.61
N ALA A 150 -5.90 -7.13 1.14
CA ALA A 150 -4.85 -7.74 0.33
C ALA A 150 -4.64 -6.99 -1.01
N ASP A 151 -5.74 -6.55 -1.65
CA ASP A 151 -5.68 -5.76 -2.87
C ASP A 151 -5.08 -4.37 -2.60
N ILE A 152 -5.44 -3.74 -1.48
CA ILE A 152 -4.87 -2.44 -1.06
C ILE A 152 -3.37 -2.57 -0.83
N ALA A 153 -2.96 -3.56 -0.04
CA ALA A 153 -1.56 -3.80 0.31
C ALA A 153 -0.72 -4.03 -0.94
N PHE A 154 -1.16 -4.96 -1.77
CA PHE A 154 -0.40 -5.32 -2.96
C PHE A 154 -0.36 -4.20 -3.99
N TYR A 155 -1.45 -3.43 -4.15
CA TYR A 155 -1.48 -2.31 -5.07
C TYR A 155 -0.41 -1.26 -4.74
N ILE A 156 -0.28 -0.88 -3.48
CA ILE A 156 0.74 0.10 -3.07
C ILE A 156 2.14 -0.51 -3.17
N ALA A 157 2.33 -1.77 -2.78
CA ALA A 157 3.61 -2.45 -2.93
C ALA A 157 4.06 -2.52 -4.39
N GLN A 158 3.15 -2.87 -5.32
CA GLN A 158 3.39 -2.91 -6.76
C GLN A 158 3.72 -1.53 -7.33
N LEU A 159 3.04 -0.47 -6.87
CA LEU A 159 3.35 0.91 -7.25
C LEU A 159 4.82 1.25 -6.93
N PHE A 160 5.29 0.88 -5.76
CA PHE A 160 6.70 1.04 -5.39
C PHE A 160 7.61 0.14 -6.24
N GLY A 161 7.19 -1.08 -6.56
CA GLY A 161 7.92 -1.98 -7.45
C GLY A 161 8.16 -1.36 -8.82
N GLU A 162 7.13 -0.81 -9.46
CA GLU A 162 7.27 -0.10 -10.74
C GLU A 162 8.22 1.09 -10.65
N ARG A 163 8.14 1.86 -9.58
CA ARG A 163 9.05 2.99 -9.34
C ARG A 163 10.49 2.56 -9.19
N MET A 164 10.74 1.37 -8.67
CA MET A 164 12.09 0.83 -8.45
C MET A 164 12.56 -0.05 -9.62
N GLY A 165 11.88 -0.02 -10.76
CA GLY A 165 12.29 -0.73 -11.96
C GLY A 165 11.93 -2.22 -11.97
N ALA A 166 10.97 -2.64 -11.14
CA ALA A 166 10.38 -3.98 -11.15
C ALA A 166 8.92 -3.91 -11.63
N PRO A 167 8.67 -3.63 -12.93
CA PRO A 167 7.33 -3.50 -13.48
C PRO A 167 6.62 -4.86 -13.56
N ILE A 168 5.30 -4.82 -13.63
CA ILE A 168 4.49 -5.99 -13.98
C ILE A 168 4.90 -6.45 -15.38
N PRO A 169 5.28 -7.73 -15.59
CA PRO A 169 5.58 -8.25 -16.91
C PRO A 169 4.40 -8.09 -17.87
N VAL A 170 4.68 -7.72 -19.13
CA VAL A 170 3.64 -7.48 -20.16
C VAL A 170 2.72 -8.68 -20.35
N SER A 171 3.24 -9.90 -20.18
CA SER A 171 2.49 -11.15 -20.28
C SER A 171 1.43 -11.36 -19.18
N HIS A 172 1.45 -10.58 -18.10
CA HIS A 172 0.57 -10.77 -16.95
C HIS A 172 -0.71 -9.91 -17.08
N ALA A 173 -1.55 -10.27 -18.06
CA ALA A 173 -2.73 -9.49 -18.42
C ALA A 173 -3.74 -9.33 -17.28
N LYS A 174 -3.88 -10.34 -16.39
CA LYS A 174 -4.82 -10.29 -15.26
C LYS A 174 -4.32 -9.34 -14.18
N VAL A 175 -3.02 -9.33 -13.88
CA VAL A 175 -2.42 -8.38 -12.93
C VAL A 175 -2.53 -6.95 -13.45
N HIS A 176 -2.34 -6.71 -14.75
CA HIS A 176 -2.58 -5.39 -15.34
C HIS A 176 -4.04 -4.97 -15.21
N ALA A 177 -5.00 -5.85 -15.55
CA ALA A 177 -6.43 -5.56 -15.42
C ALA A 177 -6.84 -5.32 -13.95
N TRP A 178 -6.30 -6.09 -13.02
CA TRP A 178 -6.50 -5.90 -11.58
C TRP A 178 -5.94 -4.54 -11.12
N ARG A 179 -4.73 -4.17 -11.53
CA ARG A 179 -4.14 -2.86 -11.22
C ARG A 179 -5.01 -1.72 -11.74
N ASP A 180 -5.51 -1.85 -12.97
CA ASP A 180 -6.35 -0.81 -13.58
C ASP A 180 -7.68 -0.66 -12.84
N ARG A 181 -8.33 -1.77 -12.43
CA ARG A 181 -9.54 -1.74 -11.58
C ARG A 181 -9.27 -1.12 -10.21
N THR A 182 -8.16 -1.48 -9.58
CA THR A 182 -7.78 -0.92 -8.28
C THR A 182 -7.48 0.57 -8.40
N SER A 183 -6.79 1.00 -9.46
CA SER A 183 -6.52 2.42 -9.75
C SER A 183 -7.79 3.24 -9.96
N ALA A 184 -8.89 2.63 -10.41
CA ALA A 184 -10.16 3.32 -10.63
C ALA A 184 -10.96 3.58 -9.33
N ARG A 185 -10.56 2.98 -8.20
CA ARG A 185 -11.26 3.19 -6.92
C ARG A 185 -11.01 4.59 -6.37
N PRO A 186 -12.05 5.32 -5.93
CA PRO A 186 -11.90 6.71 -5.46
C PRO A 186 -10.89 6.88 -4.32
N ALA A 187 -10.88 5.95 -3.35
CA ALA A 187 -9.92 5.97 -2.24
C ALA A 187 -8.46 5.82 -2.72
N VAL A 188 -8.24 4.92 -3.68
CA VAL A 188 -6.93 4.70 -4.28
C VAL A 188 -6.48 5.93 -5.08
N GLN A 189 -7.36 6.50 -5.91
CA GLN A 189 -7.07 7.72 -6.67
C GLN A 189 -6.68 8.88 -5.75
N LYS A 190 -7.41 9.04 -4.64
CA LYS A 190 -7.13 10.09 -3.66
C LYS A 190 -5.72 9.96 -3.09
N VAL A 191 -5.34 8.79 -2.60
CA VAL A 191 -4.08 8.56 -1.89
C VAL A 191 -2.91 8.40 -2.85
N ALA A 192 -3.00 7.49 -3.81
CA ALA A 192 -1.92 7.27 -4.79
C ALA A 192 -1.76 8.46 -5.74
N GLY A 193 -2.85 9.17 -6.05
CA GLY A 193 -2.80 10.43 -6.80
C GLY A 193 -2.07 11.54 -6.04
N ALA A 194 -2.31 11.67 -4.72
CA ALA A 194 -1.57 12.61 -3.88
C ALA A 194 -0.07 12.28 -3.83
N MET A 195 0.27 10.99 -3.71
CA MET A 195 1.65 10.51 -3.79
C MET A 195 2.30 10.87 -5.14
N GLY A 196 1.58 10.68 -6.24
CA GLY A 196 2.04 11.05 -7.57
C GLY A 196 2.30 12.55 -7.72
N ARG A 197 1.35 13.39 -7.29
CA ARG A 197 1.54 14.85 -7.29
C ARG A 197 2.74 15.29 -6.45
N TRP A 198 2.93 14.67 -5.31
CA TRP A 198 4.10 14.95 -4.48
C TRP A 198 5.40 14.57 -5.20
N LEU A 199 5.47 13.42 -5.86
CA LEU A 199 6.64 13.01 -6.66
C LEU A 199 6.94 14.00 -7.78
N LEU A 200 5.92 14.47 -8.50
CA LEU A 200 6.09 15.49 -9.56
C LEU A 200 6.61 16.82 -8.99
N SER A 201 6.12 17.24 -7.81
CA SER A 201 6.55 18.50 -7.18
C SER A 201 8.04 18.53 -6.83
N ILE A 202 8.66 17.34 -6.69
CA ILE A 202 10.11 17.20 -6.46
C ILE A 202 10.88 16.74 -7.72
N GLY A 203 10.26 16.87 -8.91
CA GLY A 203 10.87 16.57 -10.20
C GLY A 203 11.09 15.08 -10.49
N ARG A 204 10.32 14.17 -9.86
CA ARG A 204 10.42 12.73 -10.11
C ARG A 204 9.45 12.29 -11.19
N LYS A 205 9.91 11.42 -12.10
CA LYS A 205 9.06 10.78 -13.09
C LYS A 205 8.13 9.76 -12.43
N LEU A 206 6.92 9.65 -12.98
CA LEU A 206 5.92 8.68 -12.54
C LEU A 206 5.93 7.43 -13.41
N PRO A 207 5.61 6.25 -12.86
CA PRO A 207 5.21 5.10 -13.65
C PRO A 207 4.05 5.47 -14.59
N PRO A 208 4.05 5.02 -15.86
CA PRO A 208 3.06 5.45 -16.86
C PRO A 208 1.59 5.23 -16.43
N PHE A 209 1.30 4.16 -15.67
CA PHE A 209 -0.06 3.88 -15.22
C PHE A 209 -0.60 4.93 -14.22
N MET A 210 0.26 5.67 -13.52
CA MET A 210 -0.16 6.71 -12.57
C MET A 210 -0.83 7.91 -13.23
N GLY A 211 -0.66 8.11 -14.53
CA GLY A 211 -1.43 9.10 -15.30
C GLY A 211 -2.95 8.87 -15.21
N ARG A 212 -3.39 7.63 -14.95
CA ARG A 212 -4.80 7.28 -14.76
C ARG A 212 -5.35 7.66 -13.36
N LEU A 213 -4.49 8.09 -12.45
CA LEU A 213 -4.86 8.50 -11.08
C LEU A 213 -5.24 10.00 -11.00
N GLY A 214 -5.53 10.64 -12.14
CA GLY A 214 -5.82 12.08 -12.15
C GLY A 214 -4.61 12.95 -11.81
N VAL A 215 -3.42 12.42 -11.98
CA VAL A 215 -2.16 13.17 -11.81
C VAL A 215 -1.82 13.78 -13.18
N PRO A 216 -1.56 15.10 -13.26
CA PRO A 216 -1.10 15.70 -14.52
C PRO A 216 0.15 15.00 -15.05
N ALA A 217 0.24 14.85 -16.38
CA ALA A 217 1.41 14.26 -17.04
C ALA A 217 2.64 15.17 -16.91
#